data_76abfb1608bd27548598b23d2959cd43
#
_entry.id   76abfb1608bd27548598b23d2959cd43
#
_cell.length_a   1.000
_cell.length_b   1.000
_cell.length_c   1.000
_cell.angle_alpha   90.00
_cell.angle_beta   90.00
_cell.angle_gamma   90.00
#
_symmetry.space_group_name_H-M   'P 1'
#
loop_
_entity.id
_entity.type
_entity.pdbx_description
1 polymer ?
#
loop_
_entity_poly.entity_id
_entity_poly.type
_entity_poly.pdbx_seq_one_letter_code
_entity_poly.pdbx_strand_id
1 'polypeptide(L)'
;MNRSQQNRLSILKVESELCPKVYKRLHREKMGSSRWLACWASNTRFEVKNRLVSFIVDLSKRTCSCRKWDISSIPCYHAISCIFFNREAAEKYIDDCYRVSTYKAYYEPVIDPINSQNMWTPTGLPPVQPPIKRRPPGRPKKKRVREPNEPSKGA
;
A
#
# COMPACT_ATOMS: atom_id res chain seq x y z
N MET A 1 24.61 0.67 10.54
CA MET A 1 23.55 -0.34 10.77
C MET A 1 22.68 -0.43 9.52
N ASN A 2 22.52 -1.62 8.94
CA ASN A 2 21.76 -1.80 7.69
C ASN A 2 20.24 -1.55 7.95
N ARG A 3 19.53 -0.98 6.95
CA ARG A 3 18.08 -0.69 7.01
C ARG A 3 17.24 -1.94 7.38
N SER A 4 17.62 -3.11 6.88
CA SER A 4 16.98 -4.38 7.21
C SER A 4 17.08 -4.72 8.70
N GLN A 5 18.23 -4.51 9.32
CA GLN A 5 18.42 -4.70 10.75
C GLN A 5 17.60 -3.71 11.59
N GLN A 6 17.54 -2.44 11.16
CA GLN A 6 16.69 -1.43 11.83
C GLN A 6 15.21 -1.82 11.77
N ASN A 7 14.72 -2.27 10.61
CA ASN A 7 13.35 -2.73 10.44
C ASN A 7 13.05 -3.95 11.32
N ARG A 8 13.97 -4.92 11.37
CA ARG A 8 13.86 -6.09 12.23
C ARG A 8 13.76 -5.70 13.71
N LEU A 9 14.64 -4.85 14.19
CA LEU A 9 14.62 -4.42 15.60
C LEU A 9 13.38 -3.58 15.92
N SER A 10 12.92 -2.75 15.00
CA SER A 10 11.74 -1.91 15.21
C SER A 10 10.46 -2.72 15.31
N ILE A 11 10.33 -3.78 14.50
CA ILE A 11 9.10 -4.61 14.51
C ILE A 11 9.02 -5.54 15.72
N LEU A 12 10.15 -5.89 16.35
CA LEU A 12 10.14 -6.69 17.58
C LEU A 12 9.47 -5.96 18.75
N LYS A 13 9.47 -4.64 18.73
CA LYS A 13 8.83 -3.78 19.74
C LYS A 13 7.32 -3.60 19.53
N VAL A 14 6.78 -4.15 18.45
CA VAL A 14 5.35 -3.98 18.10
C VAL A 14 4.57 -5.15 18.65
N GLU A 15 3.66 -4.87 19.57
CA GLU A 15 2.77 -5.87 20.21
C GLU A 15 1.46 -6.08 19.45
N SER A 16 1.07 -5.11 18.58
CA SER A 16 -0.16 -5.21 17.81
C SER A 16 -0.09 -6.26 16.70
N GLU A 17 -1.23 -6.88 16.38
CA GLU A 17 -1.34 -7.87 15.31
C GLU A 17 -1.05 -7.28 13.92
N LEU A 18 -1.43 -6.01 13.70
CA LEU A 18 -1.26 -5.28 12.45
C LEU A 18 -0.08 -4.32 12.52
N CYS A 19 0.59 -4.12 11.38
CA CYS A 19 1.66 -3.13 11.25
C CYS A 19 1.17 -1.73 11.66
N PRO A 20 1.96 -0.92 12.40
CA PRO A 20 1.50 0.33 13.00
C PRO A 20 0.91 1.36 12.04
N LYS A 21 1.45 1.45 10.81
CA LYS A 21 0.91 2.35 9.77
C LYS A 21 -0.47 1.90 9.29
N VAL A 22 -0.67 0.59 9.16
CA VAL A 22 -1.95 -0.01 8.75
C VAL A 22 -2.98 0.16 9.85
N TYR A 23 -2.60 -0.08 11.10
CA TYR A 23 -3.46 0.14 12.26
C TYR A 23 -3.96 1.59 12.32
N LYS A 24 -3.07 2.57 12.17
CA LYS A 24 -3.46 4.00 12.11
C LYS A 24 -4.41 4.31 10.95
N ARG A 25 -4.19 3.69 9.78
CA ARG A 25 -5.08 3.85 8.64
C ARG A 25 -6.45 3.24 8.92
N LEU A 26 -6.48 2.00 9.40
CA LEU A 26 -7.73 1.32 9.76
C LEU A 26 -8.54 2.13 10.79
N HIS A 27 -7.87 2.65 11.81
CA HIS A 27 -8.52 3.50 12.82
C HIS A 27 -9.18 4.73 12.19
N ARG A 28 -8.51 5.40 11.26
CA ARG A 28 -9.07 6.54 10.51
C ARG A 28 -10.30 6.15 9.69
N GLU A 29 -10.22 5.00 8.99
CA GLU A 29 -11.36 4.48 8.22
C GLU A 29 -12.54 4.09 9.14
N LYS A 30 -12.27 3.53 10.32
CA LYS A 30 -13.29 3.25 11.36
C LYS A 30 -14.00 4.53 11.80
N MET A 31 -13.26 5.59 12.09
CA MET A 31 -13.86 6.88 12.47
C MET A 31 -14.72 7.47 11.33
N GLY A 32 -14.30 7.29 10.08
CA GLY A 32 -15.07 7.74 8.92
C GLY A 32 -16.34 6.94 8.65
N SER A 33 -16.43 5.70 9.11
CA SER A 33 -17.54 4.79 8.83
C SER A 33 -18.86 5.20 9.52
N SER A 34 -18.79 5.92 10.63
CA SER A 34 -19.96 6.38 11.39
C SER A 34 -20.92 7.26 10.60
N ARG A 35 -20.46 7.87 9.50
CA ARG A 35 -21.28 8.73 8.64
C ARG A 35 -22.06 7.96 7.58
N TRP A 36 -21.86 6.66 7.48
CA TRP A 36 -22.39 5.82 6.42
C TRP A 36 -23.34 4.78 6.97
N LEU A 37 -24.51 4.70 6.37
CA LEU A 37 -25.55 3.75 6.75
C LEU A 37 -25.48 2.54 5.82
N ALA A 38 -25.20 1.37 6.37
CA ALA A 38 -25.21 0.11 5.64
C ALA A 38 -26.63 -0.44 5.55
N CYS A 39 -27.08 -0.73 4.33
CA CYS A 39 -28.35 -1.39 4.04
C CYS A 39 -28.04 -2.74 3.40
N TRP A 40 -28.56 -3.80 3.98
CA TRP A 40 -28.41 -5.16 3.45
C TRP A 40 -29.18 -5.32 2.15
N ALA A 41 -28.54 -5.80 1.10
CA ALA A 41 -29.16 -6.01 -0.21
C ALA A 41 -29.29 -7.49 -0.56
N SER A 42 -28.26 -8.31 -0.27
CA SER A 42 -28.27 -9.77 -0.44
C SER A 42 -27.12 -10.39 0.34
N ASN A 43 -27.10 -11.71 0.51
CA ASN A 43 -26.17 -12.48 1.38
C ASN A 43 -24.88 -11.79 1.84
N THR A 44 -24.09 -11.26 0.92
CA THR A 44 -22.78 -10.61 1.20
C THR A 44 -22.69 -9.20 0.64
N ARG A 45 -23.73 -8.73 -0.05
CA ARG A 45 -23.75 -7.42 -0.70
C ARG A 45 -24.57 -6.42 0.10
N PHE A 46 -24.01 -5.23 0.22
CA PHE A 46 -24.59 -4.10 0.93
C PHE A 46 -24.62 -2.87 0.04
N GLU A 47 -25.66 -2.08 0.19
CA GLU A 47 -25.70 -0.71 -0.27
C GLU A 47 -25.37 0.20 0.91
N VAL A 48 -24.39 1.07 0.76
CA VAL A 48 -23.96 1.99 1.81
C VAL A 48 -24.28 3.41 1.40
N LYS A 49 -25.10 4.09 2.19
CA LYS A 49 -25.63 5.41 1.87
C LYS A 49 -25.13 6.48 2.81
N ASN A 50 -24.88 7.65 2.23
CA ASN A 50 -24.74 8.90 2.97
C ASN A 50 -25.43 10.02 2.17
N ARG A 51 -26.57 10.50 2.65
CA ARG A 51 -27.43 11.46 1.94
C ARG A 51 -27.78 10.97 0.52
N LEU A 52 -27.30 11.66 -0.52
CA LEU A 52 -27.59 11.35 -1.93
C LEU A 52 -26.53 10.44 -2.59
N VAL A 53 -25.50 10.04 -1.85
CA VAL A 53 -24.41 9.22 -2.40
C VAL A 53 -24.54 7.80 -1.88
N SER A 54 -24.46 6.82 -2.76
CA SER A 54 -24.46 5.40 -2.41
C SER A 54 -23.25 4.66 -3.03
N PHE A 55 -22.81 3.62 -2.33
CA PHE A 55 -21.76 2.71 -2.78
C PHE A 55 -22.19 1.27 -2.56
N ILE A 56 -21.75 0.38 -3.44
CA ILE A 56 -21.98 -1.06 -3.31
C ILE A 56 -20.73 -1.69 -2.71
N VAL A 57 -20.95 -2.51 -1.68
CA VAL A 57 -19.90 -3.27 -1.00
C VAL A 57 -20.21 -4.75 -1.08
N ASP A 58 -19.24 -5.56 -1.44
CA ASP A 58 -19.33 -7.03 -1.39
C ASP A 58 -18.27 -7.54 -0.39
N LEU A 59 -18.72 -8.03 0.75
CA LEU A 59 -17.83 -8.51 1.81
C LEU A 59 -17.14 -9.82 1.46
N SER A 60 -17.78 -10.71 0.68
CA SER A 60 -17.16 -11.98 0.27
C SER A 60 -16.02 -11.77 -0.72
N LYS A 61 -16.21 -10.85 -1.66
CA LYS A 61 -15.19 -10.49 -2.64
C LYS A 61 -14.18 -9.48 -2.12
N ARG A 62 -14.40 -8.93 -0.92
CA ARG A 62 -13.59 -7.86 -0.33
C ARG A 62 -13.47 -6.64 -1.25
N THR A 63 -14.57 -6.24 -1.89
CA THR A 63 -14.61 -5.15 -2.88
C THR A 63 -15.60 -4.05 -2.50
N CYS A 64 -15.29 -2.84 -2.96
CA CYS A 64 -16.18 -1.69 -2.81
C CYS A 64 -16.16 -0.86 -4.10
N SER A 65 -17.31 -0.37 -4.56
CA SER A 65 -17.38 0.47 -5.77
C SER A 65 -16.55 1.76 -5.70
N CYS A 66 -16.10 2.20 -4.50
CA CYS A 66 -15.11 3.27 -4.36
C CYS A 66 -13.67 2.85 -4.68
N ARG A 67 -13.41 1.58 -4.92
CA ARG A 67 -12.13 0.94 -5.25
C ARG A 67 -10.99 1.07 -4.22
N LYS A 68 -11.17 1.78 -3.13
CA LYS A 68 -10.12 1.94 -2.11
C LYS A 68 -9.73 0.61 -1.47
N TRP A 69 -10.70 -0.26 -1.23
CA TRP A 69 -10.45 -1.57 -0.65
C TRP A 69 -9.71 -2.49 -1.63
N ASP A 70 -10.20 -2.58 -2.85
CA ASP A 70 -9.62 -3.39 -3.93
C ASP A 70 -8.14 -3.07 -4.17
N ILE A 71 -7.80 -1.77 -4.19
CA ILE A 71 -6.43 -1.31 -4.46
C ILE A 71 -5.51 -1.52 -3.25
N SER A 72 -6.03 -1.36 -2.02
CA SER A 72 -5.19 -1.31 -0.84
C SER A 72 -5.27 -2.54 0.04
N SER A 73 -6.20 -3.47 -0.22
CA SER A 73 -6.51 -4.63 0.62
C SER A 73 -6.80 -4.26 2.09
N ILE A 74 -7.15 -2.99 2.34
CA ILE A 74 -7.57 -2.47 3.65
C ILE A 74 -9.00 -1.98 3.50
N PRO A 75 -9.96 -2.44 4.32
CA PRO A 75 -11.35 -2.01 4.24
C PRO A 75 -11.48 -0.48 4.31
N CYS A 76 -12.22 0.09 3.35
CA CYS A 76 -12.57 1.50 3.38
C CYS A 76 -13.72 1.75 4.36
N TYR A 77 -13.98 3.00 4.69
CA TYR A 77 -15.06 3.37 5.61
C TYR A 77 -16.45 2.86 5.19
N HIS A 78 -16.74 2.67 3.89
CA HIS A 78 -17.97 2.04 3.42
C HIS A 78 -18.03 0.56 3.82
N ALA A 79 -16.95 -0.18 3.55
CA ALA A 79 -16.85 -1.58 3.91
C ALA A 79 -16.91 -1.78 5.43
N ILE A 80 -16.25 -0.90 6.20
CA ILE A 80 -16.26 -0.97 7.66
C ILE A 80 -17.68 -0.75 8.22
N SER A 81 -18.49 0.13 7.62
CA SER A 81 -19.89 0.29 8.00
C SER A 81 -20.67 -1.02 7.85
N CYS A 82 -20.45 -1.77 6.76
CA CYS A 82 -21.07 -3.09 6.54
C CYS A 82 -20.55 -4.15 7.52
N ILE A 83 -19.27 -4.17 7.77
CA ILE A 83 -18.63 -5.10 8.71
C ILE A 83 -19.20 -4.90 10.13
N PHE A 84 -19.35 -3.64 10.55
CA PHE A 84 -19.96 -3.32 11.84
C PHE A 84 -21.44 -3.65 11.89
N PHE A 85 -22.16 -3.49 10.78
CA PHE A 85 -23.55 -3.94 10.67
C PHE A 85 -23.67 -5.43 10.95
N ASN A 86 -22.74 -6.24 10.45
CA ASN A 86 -22.65 -7.67 10.75
C ASN A 86 -22.06 -8.00 12.13
N ARG A 87 -21.70 -6.99 12.95
CA ARG A 87 -21.05 -7.16 14.25
C ARG A 87 -19.71 -7.91 14.17
N GLU A 88 -18.98 -7.72 13.08
CA GLU A 88 -17.68 -8.32 12.86
C GLU A 88 -16.53 -7.33 13.09
N ALA A 89 -15.32 -7.88 13.31
CA ALA A 89 -14.11 -7.09 13.46
C ALA A 89 -13.50 -6.75 12.09
N ALA A 90 -13.24 -5.47 11.83
CA ALA A 90 -12.67 -5.01 10.56
C ALA A 90 -11.27 -5.58 10.29
N GLU A 91 -10.54 -5.96 11.33
CA GLU A 91 -9.21 -6.57 11.27
C GLU A 91 -9.19 -7.89 10.52
N LYS A 92 -10.28 -8.67 10.57
CA LYS A 92 -10.43 -9.95 9.82
C LYS A 92 -10.43 -9.79 8.31
N TYR A 93 -10.78 -8.59 7.84
CA TYR A 93 -10.91 -8.26 6.43
C TYR A 93 -9.66 -7.62 5.83
N ILE A 94 -8.61 -7.45 6.63
CA ILE A 94 -7.31 -6.95 6.18
C ILE A 94 -6.48 -8.12 5.66
N ASP A 95 -5.75 -7.88 4.58
CA ASP A 95 -4.86 -8.87 3.98
C ASP A 95 -3.70 -9.23 4.91
N ASP A 96 -3.31 -10.51 4.91
CA ASP A 96 -2.27 -11.04 5.78
C ASP A 96 -0.88 -10.42 5.52
N CYS A 97 -0.64 -9.84 4.34
CA CYS A 97 0.59 -9.12 4.06
C CYS A 97 0.84 -7.93 5.00
N TYR A 98 -0.20 -7.42 5.67
CA TYR A 98 -0.12 -6.32 6.62
C TYR A 98 0.05 -6.75 8.08
N ARG A 99 0.10 -8.06 8.34
CA ARG A 99 0.32 -8.58 9.69
C ARG A 99 1.76 -8.43 10.12
N VAL A 100 1.97 -8.20 11.41
CA VAL A 100 3.31 -8.13 12.01
C VAL A 100 4.06 -9.45 11.86
N SER A 101 3.35 -10.59 11.92
CA SER A 101 3.93 -11.92 11.68
C SER A 101 4.55 -12.05 10.30
N THR A 102 3.82 -11.65 9.25
CA THR A 102 4.31 -11.67 7.86
C THR A 102 5.49 -10.73 7.68
N TYR A 103 5.44 -9.54 8.28
CA TYR A 103 6.55 -8.59 8.25
C TYR A 103 7.78 -9.14 8.96
N LYS A 104 7.65 -9.80 10.11
CA LYS A 104 8.74 -10.45 10.83
C LYS A 104 9.38 -11.54 9.97
N ALA A 105 8.57 -12.43 9.39
CA ALA A 105 9.06 -13.51 8.52
C ALA A 105 9.83 -12.96 7.30
N TYR A 106 9.39 -11.85 6.70
CA TYR A 106 10.08 -11.23 5.59
C TYR A 106 11.48 -10.70 5.96
N TYR A 107 11.66 -10.17 7.17
CA TYR A 107 12.94 -9.64 7.63
C TYR A 107 13.76 -10.62 8.47
N GLU A 108 13.30 -11.86 8.66
CA GLU A 108 14.02 -12.91 9.40
C GLU A 108 15.36 -13.27 8.74
N PRO A 109 15.45 -13.48 7.41
CA PRO A 109 16.71 -13.82 6.78
C PRO A 109 17.75 -12.72 6.98
N VAL A 110 18.97 -13.13 7.37
CA VAL A 110 20.12 -12.24 7.53
C VAL A 110 20.86 -12.19 6.21
N ILE A 111 21.17 -10.98 5.76
CA ILE A 111 22.10 -10.77 4.64
C ILE A 111 23.50 -10.68 5.24
N ASP A 112 24.31 -11.70 4.99
CA ASP A 112 25.69 -11.73 5.44
C ASP A 112 26.53 -10.66 4.72
N PRO A 113 27.49 -10.05 5.43
CA PRO A 113 28.41 -9.11 4.80
C PRO A 113 29.28 -9.84 3.76
N ILE A 114 29.49 -9.21 2.63
CA ILE A 114 30.37 -9.72 1.57
C ILE A 114 31.78 -9.21 1.86
N ASN A 115 32.78 -10.10 1.75
CA ASN A 115 34.18 -9.74 1.86
C ASN A 115 34.58 -8.73 0.77
N SER A 116 35.57 -7.92 1.06
CA SER A 116 36.11 -6.97 0.08
C SER A 116 36.72 -7.69 -1.12
N GLN A 117 36.79 -7.01 -2.25
CA GLN A 117 37.19 -7.56 -3.54
C GLN A 117 38.56 -8.27 -3.55
N ASN A 118 39.48 -7.83 -2.71
CA ASN A 118 40.79 -8.45 -2.58
C ASN A 118 40.75 -9.86 -1.96
N MET A 119 39.65 -10.23 -1.34
CA MET A 119 39.44 -11.56 -0.75
C MET A 119 38.72 -12.51 -1.71
N TRP A 120 38.31 -12.04 -2.89
CA TRP A 120 37.61 -12.87 -3.84
C TRP A 120 38.59 -13.68 -4.67
N THR A 121 38.24 -14.95 -4.90
CA THR A 121 39.05 -15.82 -5.77
C THR A 121 38.93 -15.30 -7.22
N PRO A 122 40.05 -15.01 -7.89
CA PRO A 122 40.04 -14.59 -9.28
C PRO A 122 39.37 -15.65 -10.16
N THR A 123 38.39 -15.26 -10.92
CA THR A 123 37.63 -16.19 -11.80
C THR A 123 38.39 -16.58 -13.07
N GLY A 124 39.51 -15.89 -13.38
CA GLY A 124 40.23 -16.07 -14.64
C GLY A 124 39.44 -15.60 -15.89
N LEU A 125 38.23 -15.13 -15.73
CA LEU A 125 37.39 -14.64 -16.84
C LEU A 125 37.71 -13.16 -17.14
N PRO A 126 37.62 -12.73 -18.39
CA PRO A 126 37.76 -11.32 -18.73
C PRO A 126 36.65 -10.49 -18.04
N PRO A 127 36.96 -9.24 -17.64
CA PRO A 127 35.99 -8.39 -16.98
C PRO A 127 34.74 -8.20 -17.86
N VAL A 128 33.58 -8.32 -17.26
CA VAL A 128 32.31 -8.07 -17.97
C VAL A 128 32.29 -6.61 -18.41
N GLN A 129 32.21 -6.40 -19.71
CA GLN A 129 32.14 -5.07 -20.27
C GLN A 129 30.81 -4.39 -19.83
N PRO A 130 30.87 -3.16 -19.34
CA PRO A 130 29.66 -2.44 -18.99
C PRO A 130 28.76 -2.31 -20.24
N PRO A 131 27.43 -2.43 -20.11
CA PRO A 131 26.54 -2.28 -21.24
C PRO A 131 26.79 -0.93 -21.91
N ILE A 132 26.82 -0.92 -23.25
CA ILE A 132 26.95 0.30 -24.04
C ILE A 132 25.83 1.25 -23.59
N LYS A 133 26.21 2.29 -22.83
CA LYS A 133 25.26 3.31 -22.36
C LYS A 133 24.74 4.12 -23.55
N ARG A 134 23.75 3.59 -24.26
CA ARG A 134 22.87 4.46 -25.03
C ARG A 134 22.07 5.26 -24.02
N ARG A 135 22.17 6.59 -24.04
CA ARG A 135 21.24 7.43 -23.25
C ARG A 135 19.83 6.96 -23.59
N PRO A 136 19.07 6.44 -22.61
CA PRO A 136 17.68 6.16 -22.88
C PRO A 136 17.03 7.45 -23.35
N PRO A 137 16.13 7.41 -24.33
CA PRO A 137 15.42 8.59 -24.77
C PRO A 137 14.77 9.21 -23.52
N GLY A 138 15.28 10.37 -23.08
CA GLY A 138 14.74 11.09 -21.96
C GLY A 138 13.28 11.44 -22.26
N ARG A 139 12.46 11.56 -21.23
CA ARG A 139 11.08 12.05 -21.39
C ARG A 139 11.13 13.33 -22.26
N PRO A 140 10.41 13.39 -23.40
CA PRO A 140 10.39 14.58 -24.23
C PRO A 140 10.05 15.80 -23.37
N LYS A 141 10.86 16.84 -23.41
CA LYS A 141 10.55 18.11 -22.72
C LYS A 141 9.25 18.62 -23.33
N LYS A 142 8.13 18.38 -22.68
CA LYS A 142 6.86 19.00 -23.05
C LYS A 142 7.00 20.49 -22.70
N LYS A 143 7.43 21.29 -23.64
CA LYS A 143 7.22 22.73 -23.54
C LYS A 143 5.71 22.94 -23.56
N ARG A 144 5.18 23.52 -22.48
CA ARG A 144 3.80 23.97 -22.45
C ARG A 144 3.62 24.93 -23.63
N VAL A 145 2.75 24.57 -24.56
CA VAL A 145 2.33 25.52 -25.61
C VAL A 145 1.35 26.47 -24.93
N ARG A 146 1.68 27.78 -24.94
CA ARG A 146 0.79 28.79 -24.40
C ARG A 146 -0.42 28.91 -25.30
N GLU A 147 -1.56 29.12 -24.71
CA GLU A 147 -2.76 29.49 -25.47
C GLU A 147 -2.60 30.88 -26.05
N PRO A 148 -3.23 31.19 -27.23
CA PRO A 148 -3.09 32.46 -27.89
C PRO A 148 -3.43 33.69 -27.04
N ASN A 149 -4.30 33.53 -26.04
CA ASN A 149 -4.80 34.58 -25.16
C ASN A 149 -4.16 34.58 -23.75
N GLU A 150 -3.07 33.83 -23.53
CA GLU A 150 -2.42 33.77 -22.22
C GLU A 150 -1.48 34.93 -22.02
N PRO A 151 -1.64 35.76 -20.96
CA PRO A 151 -0.79 36.94 -20.74
C PRO A 151 0.66 36.51 -20.54
N SER A 152 1.60 37.22 -21.14
CA SER A 152 3.04 37.06 -20.93
C SER A 152 3.36 37.34 -19.46
N LYS A 153 4.08 36.42 -18.77
CA LYS A 153 4.67 36.77 -17.48
C LYS A 153 5.59 37.98 -17.72
N GLY A 154 5.23 39.07 -17.12
CA GLY A 154 6.03 40.32 -17.21
C GLY A 154 7.49 40.05 -16.82
N ALA A 155 8.38 40.79 -17.49
CA ALA A 155 9.79 40.90 -17.18
C ALA A 155 9.99 41.56 -15.80
#